data_b533174895d6de84ac474cfba7554a1b
#
_entry.id   b533174895d6de84ac474cfba7554a1b
#
_cell.length_a   1.000
_cell.length_b   1.000
_cell.length_c   1.000
_cell.angle_alpha   90.00
_cell.angle_beta   90.00
_cell.angle_gamma   90.00
#
_symmetry.space_group_name_H-M   'P 1'
#
loop_
_entity.id
_entity.type
_entity.pdbx_description
1 polymer ?
#
loop_
_entity_poly.entity_id
_entity_poly.type
_entity_poly.pdbx_seq_one_letter_code
_entity_poly.pdbx_strand_id
1 'polypeptide(L)'
;MIDFVFAVENGLEWHALNLSRPGHSQHYSVLGLLGPSAIYRVQSMASGVYYNTLVDMSLNDKKFVRNVDQKRRFSQYFQQIKYGVVDTRRLVDDLIHWDSLYLSGRLHKPVESQVDLHFDLIRLSC
;
A
#
# COMPACT_ATOMS: atom_id res chain seq x y z
N MET A 1 -10.17 2.50 10.22
CA MET A 1 -9.41 1.96 9.07
C MET A 1 -8.62 3.10 8.44
N ILE A 2 -7.34 2.89 8.19
CA ILE A 2 -6.48 3.89 7.52
C ILE A 2 -6.16 3.40 6.12
N ASP A 3 -6.23 4.32 5.15
CA ASP A 3 -5.88 4.07 3.76
C ASP A 3 -4.50 4.68 3.46
N PHE A 4 -3.61 3.86 2.92
CA PHE A 4 -2.31 4.29 2.42
C PHE A 4 -2.23 4.13 0.90
N VAL A 5 -1.49 5.01 0.24
CA VAL A 5 -1.07 4.83 -1.15
C VAL A 5 0.45 4.93 -1.20
N PHE A 6 1.09 3.87 -1.68
CA PHE A 6 2.53 3.81 -1.87
C PHE A 6 2.86 4.07 -3.34
N ALA A 7 3.57 5.15 -3.61
CA ALA A 7 4.19 5.38 -4.90
C ALA A 7 5.57 4.72 -4.92
N VAL A 8 5.78 3.79 -5.84
CA VAL A 8 7.00 3.00 -5.95
C VAL A 8 7.61 3.14 -7.33
N GLU A 9 8.93 3.00 -7.46
CA GLU A 9 9.59 3.10 -8.77
C GLU A 9 9.21 1.95 -9.70
N ASN A 10 9.13 0.73 -9.14
CA ASN A 10 8.82 -0.49 -9.89
C ASN A 10 7.83 -1.34 -9.12
N GLY A 11 6.56 -1.30 -9.52
CA GLY A 11 5.49 -2.03 -8.86
C GLY A 11 5.67 -3.55 -8.93
N LEU A 12 6.22 -4.09 -10.01
CA LEU A 12 6.49 -5.53 -10.15
C LEU A 12 7.50 -6.00 -9.11
N GLU A 13 8.61 -5.30 -8.98
CA GLU A 13 9.67 -5.61 -8.02
C GLU A 13 9.16 -5.45 -6.59
N TRP A 14 8.39 -4.40 -6.34
CA TRP A 14 7.81 -4.16 -5.03
C TRP A 14 6.87 -5.30 -4.62
N HIS A 15 5.99 -5.77 -5.52
CA HIS A 15 5.10 -6.90 -5.24
C HIS A 15 5.87 -8.20 -5.02
N ALA A 16 6.95 -8.43 -5.78
CA ALA A 16 7.81 -9.59 -5.59
C ALA A 16 8.46 -9.60 -4.20
N LEU A 17 9.01 -8.47 -3.78
CA LEU A 17 9.60 -8.30 -2.45
C LEU A 17 8.55 -8.44 -1.34
N ASN A 18 7.38 -7.85 -1.54
CA ASN A 18 6.32 -7.93 -0.54
C ASN A 18 5.79 -9.36 -0.36
N LEU A 19 5.61 -10.10 -1.45
CA LEU A 19 5.20 -11.51 -1.40
C LEU A 19 6.25 -12.41 -0.75
N SER A 20 7.53 -12.08 -0.87
CA SER A 20 8.62 -12.86 -0.28
C SER A 20 8.69 -12.74 1.25
N ARG A 21 8.07 -11.74 1.82
CA ARG A 21 8.06 -11.54 3.29
C ARG A 21 7.09 -12.51 3.97
N PRO A 22 7.49 -13.14 5.09
CA PRO A 22 6.62 -14.03 5.85
C PRO A 22 5.30 -13.36 6.26
N GLY A 23 4.19 -13.99 5.97
CA GLY A 23 2.85 -13.52 6.32
C GLY A 23 2.25 -12.49 5.36
N HIS A 24 3.03 -11.84 4.50
CA HIS A 24 2.52 -10.84 3.58
C HIS A 24 1.73 -11.41 2.40
N SER A 25 1.92 -12.67 2.06
CA SER A 25 1.12 -13.36 1.04
C SER A 25 -0.38 -13.34 1.37
N GLN A 26 -0.73 -13.28 2.64
CA GLN A 26 -2.12 -13.19 3.09
C GLN A 26 -2.79 -11.85 2.75
N HIS A 27 -2.01 -10.80 2.50
CA HIS A 27 -2.52 -9.51 2.06
C HIS A 27 -3.09 -9.55 0.64
N TYR A 28 -2.57 -10.48 -0.15
CA TYR A 28 -3.02 -10.68 -1.53
C TYR A 28 -4.02 -11.83 -1.54
N SER A 29 -5.22 -11.61 -1.97
CA SER A 29 -6.22 -12.65 -2.13
C SER A 29 -5.71 -13.77 -3.07
N VAL A 30 -6.57 -14.45 -3.78
CA VAL A 30 -6.21 -15.51 -4.76
C VAL A 30 -5.13 -15.07 -5.76
N LEU A 31 -5.02 -13.79 -6.08
CA LEU A 31 -3.98 -13.25 -6.97
C LEU A 31 -2.56 -13.42 -6.43
N GLY A 32 -2.37 -13.49 -5.13
CA GLY A 32 -1.07 -13.79 -4.52
C GLY A 32 -0.51 -15.15 -4.92
N LEU A 33 -1.38 -16.11 -5.19
CA LEU A 33 -1.01 -17.45 -5.66
C LEU A 33 -0.49 -17.47 -7.11
N LEU A 34 -0.90 -16.49 -7.91
CA LEU A 34 -0.49 -16.35 -9.32
C LEU A 34 0.83 -15.58 -9.49
N GLY A 35 1.37 -15.07 -8.40
CA GLY A 35 2.67 -14.39 -8.35
C GLY A 35 2.63 -12.89 -8.69
N PRO A 36 3.78 -12.22 -8.57
CA PRO A 36 3.86 -10.76 -8.69
C PRO A 36 3.52 -10.24 -10.09
N SER A 37 3.81 -11.00 -11.12
CA SER A 37 3.49 -10.62 -12.51
C SER A 37 1.99 -10.52 -12.77
N ALA A 38 1.19 -11.41 -12.18
CA ALA A 38 -0.26 -11.37 -12.31
C ALA A 38 -0.84 -10.15 -11.58
N ILE A 39 -0.34 -9.87 -10.39
CA ILE A 39 -0.72 -8.69 -9.60
C ILE A 39 -0.41 -7.41 -10.38
N TYR A 40 0.79 -7.32 -10.93
CA TYR A 40 1.22 -6.16 -11.70
C TYR A 40 0.42 -5.97 -12.99
N ARG A 41 0.03 -7.05 -13.67
CA ARG A 41 -0.86 -6.97 -14.84
C ARG A 41 -2.23 -6.40 -14.46
N VAL A 42 -2.82 -6.88 -13.38
CA VAL A 42 -4.10 -6.36 -12.88
C VAL A 42 -3.97 -4.88 -12.51
N GLN A 43 -2.89 -4.50 -11.85
CA GLN A 43 -2.58 -3.11 -11.55
C GLN A 43 -2.52 -2.25 -12.81
N SER A 44 -1.83 -2.71 -13.85
CA SER A 44 -1.64 -1.97 -15.09
C SER A 44 -2.91 -1.84 -15.93
N MET A 45 -3.79 -2.83 -15.87
CA MET A 45 -5.05 -2.85 -16.64
C MET A 45 -6.14 -1.97 -16.02
N ALA A 46 -6.07 -1.73 -14.71
CA ALA A 46 -7.03 -0.90 -13.98
C ALA A 46 -6.56 0.58 -13.96
N SER A 47 -6.84 1.25 -12.86
CA SER A 47 -6.44 2.64 -12.64
C SER A 47 -4.93 2.84 -12.37
N GLY A 48 -4.12 1.82 -12.55
CA GLY A 48 -2.70 1.83 -12.21
C GLY A 48 -2.39 1.59 -10.75
N VAL A 49 -3.40 1.37 -9.93
CA VAL A 49 -3.26 1.12 -8.49
C VAL A 49 -3.77 -0.27 -8.13
N TYR A 50 -2.97 -1.02 -7.41
CA TYR A 50 -3.39 -2.28 -6.80
C TYR A 50 -3.63 -2.09 -5.31
N TYR A 51 -4.81 -2.46 -4.83
CA TYR A 51 -5.18 -2.34 -3.43
C TYR A 51 -5.19 -3.67 -2.70
N ASN A 52 -4.48 -3.73 -1.58
CA ASN A 52 -4.64 -4.76 -0.56
C ASN A 52 -5.57 -4.23 0.52
N THR A 53 -6.70 -4.90 0.68
CA THR A 53 -7.74 -4.52 1.63
C THR A 53 -7.72 -5.45 2.83
N LEU A 54 -8.15 -4.93 3.99
CA LEU A 54 -8.32 -5.72 5.21
C LEU A 54 -7.02 -6.38 5.73
N VAL A 55 -5.92 -5.65 5.67
CA VAL A 55 -4.67 -6.11 6.28
C VAL A 55 -4.76 -5.93 7.79
N ASP A 56 -4.71 -7.04 8.50
CA ASP A 56 -4.75 -7.04 9.96
C ASP A 56 -3.35 -6.80 10.52
N MET A 57 -3.18 -5.68 11.20
CA MET A 57 -1.91 -5.30 11.84
C MET A 57 -1.74 -5.92 13.23
N SER A 58 -2.77 -6.59 13.76
CA SER A 58 -2.77 -7.05 15.15
C SER A 58 -1.91 -8.28 15.43
N LEU A 59 -1.55 -9.05 14.40
CA LEU A 59 -1.12 -10.42 14.63
C LEU A 59 0.40 -10.67 14.61
N ASN A 60 1.23 -9.81 14.04
CA ASN A 60 2.62 -10.23 13.78
C ASN A 60 3.76 -9.37 14.36
N ASP A 61 3.50 -8.21 14.96
CA ASP A 61 4.60 -7.41 15.49
C ASP A 61 4.75 -7.49 17.01
N LYS A 62 5.08 -8.68 17.50
CA LYS A 62 5.57 -8.84 18.88
C LYS A 62 6.89 -8.11 19.16
N LYS A 63 7.58 -7.66 18.12
CA LYS A 63 8.90 -7.00 18.23
C LYS A 63 8.86 -5.47 18.30
N PHE A 64 7.81 -4.83 17.86
CA PHE A 64 7.79 -3.37 17.72
C PHE A 64 7.19 -2.60 18.91
N VAL A 65 6.44 -3.26 19.78
CA VAL A 65 5.77 -2.57 20.90
C VAL A 65 6.39 -2.97 22.23
N ARG A 66 7.31 -2.15 22.72
CA ARG A 66 7.94 -2.33 24.05
C ARG A 66 7.04 -1.97 25.24
N ASN A 67 5.94 -1.25 25.05
CA ASN A 67 5.04 -0.81 26.12
C ASN A 67 3.61 -1.32 25.93
N VAL A 68 3.08 -1.99 26.96
CA VAL A 68 1.72 -2.56 26.97
C VAL A 68 0.63 -1.50 26.77
N ASP A 69 0.84 -0.29 27.28
CA ASP A 69 -0.13 0.80 27.18
C ASP A 69 -0.18 1.39 25.74
N GLN A 70 0.96 1.45 25.07
CA GLN A 70 1.05 1.87 23.68
C GLN A 70 0.41 0.83 22.75
N LYS A 71 0.55 -0.46 23.08
CA LYS A 71 -0.08 -1.55 22.35
C LYS A 71 -1.61 -1.51 22.43
N ARG A 72 -2.16 -1.20 23.60
CA ARG A 72 -3.63 -1.07 23.76
C ARG A 72 -4.19 0.09 22.96
N ARG A 73 -3.54 1.26 22.98
CA ARG A 73 -3.96 2.43 22.18
C ARG A 73 -3.82 2.17 20.69
N PHE A 74 -2.70 1.59 20.25
CA PHE A 74 -2.45 1.28 18.84
C PHE A 74 -3.42 0.21 18.30
N SER A 75 -3.64 -0.87 19.05
CA SER A 75 -4.57 -1.95 18.69
C SER A 75 -6.02 -1.49 18.60
N GLN A 76 -6.42 -0.51 19.39
CA GLN A 76 -7.78 -0.02 19.42
C GLN A 76 -8.13 0.88 18.21
N TYR A 77 -7.11 1.56 17.63
CA TYR A 77 -7.28 2.49 16.51
C TYR A 77 -6.90 1.90 15.14
N PHE A 78 -6.05 0.88 15.09
CA PHE A 78 -5.42 0.39 13.85
C PHE A 78 -5.59 -1.11 13.63
N GLN A 79 -6.79 -1.63 13.83
CA GLN A 79 -7.02 -3.06 13.62
C GLN A 79 -6.92 -3.47 12.15
N GLN A 80 -7.25 -2.58 11.22
CA GLN A 80 -7.22 -2.88 9.80
C GLN A 80 -6.71 -1.70 8.99
N ILE A 81 -5.81 -1.97 8.07
CA ILE A 81 -5.35 -1.01 7.08
C ILE A 81 -5.71 -1.47 5.68
N LYS A 82 -5.81 -0.50 4.80
CA LYS A 82 -5.89 -0.71 3.36
C LYS A 82 -4.72 0.03 2.73
N TYR A 83 -4.02 -0.59 1.82
CA TYR A 83 -2.97 0.10 1.09
C TYR A 83 -3.04 -0.18 -0.40
N GLY A 84 -2.81 0.86 -1.18
CA GLY A 84 -2.67 0.81 -2.63
C GLY A 84 -1.20 0.95 -3.03
N VAL A 85 -0.82 0.33 -4.13
CA VAL A 85 0.51 0.45 -4.73
C VAL A 85 0.37 0.97 -6.14
N VAL A 86 1.15 1.99 -6.49
CA VAL A 86 1.17 2.62 -7.82
C VAL A 86 2.61 2.89 -8.23
N ASP A 87 2.90 2.72 -9.52
CA ASP A 87 4.19 3.18 -10.05
C ASP A 87 4.25 4.71 -10.05
N THR A 88 5.35 5.27 -9.57
CA THR A 88 5.55 6.73 -9.47
C THR A 88 5.33 7.42 -10.82
N ARG A 89 5.79 6.81 -11.92
CA ARG A 89 5.58 7.33 -13.26
C ARG A 89 4.08 7.43 -13.58
N ARG A 90 3.31 6.38 -13.27
CA ARG A 90 1.86 6.37 -13.48
C ARG A 90 1.12 7.39 -12.63
N LEU A 91 1.57 7.58 -11.38
CA LEU A 91 1.05 8.63 -10.51
C LEU A 91 1.27 10.02 -11.11
N VAL A 92 2.50 10.30 -11.56
CA VAL A 92 2.85 11.59 -12.18
C VAL A 92 2.04 11.83 -13.46
N ASP A 93 1.90 10.81 -14.31
CA ASP A 93 1.11 10.91 -15.54
C ASP A 93 -0.36 11.21 -15.24
N ASP A 94 -0.95 10.53 -14.24
CA ASP A 94 -2.34 10.80 -13.86
C ASP A 94 -2.53 12.21 -13.26
N LEU A 95 -1.53 12.72 -12.53
CA LEU A 95 -1.59 14.06 -11.95
C LEU A 95 -1.42 15.18 -13.00
N ILE A 96 -0.61 14.96 -14.04
CA ILE A 96 -0.32 15.96 -15.07
C ILE A 96 -1.35 15.91 -16.20
N HIS A 97 -1.68 14.71 -16.69
CA HIS A 97 -2.51 14.51 -17.87
C HIS A 97 -3.95 14.11 -17.55
N TRP A 98 -4.23 13.77 -16.30
CA TRP A 98 -5.55 13.33 -15.85
C TRP A 98 -6.07 12.10 -16.60
N ASP A 99 -5.16 11.18 -16.91
CA ASP A 99 -5.43 10.02 -17.76
C ASP A 99 -6.51 9.10 -17.21
N SER A 100 -6.39 8.71 -15.95
CA SER A 100 -7.36 7.84 -15.29
C SER A 100 -8.30 8.56 -14.33
N LEU A 101 -7.97 9.80 -13.95
CA LEU A 101 -8.70 10.62 -12.98
C LEU A 101 -8.83 10.01 -11.60
N TYR A 102 -8.26 8.84 -11.39
CA TYR A 102 -8.45 8.09 -10.14
C TYR A 102 -7.58 8.64 -9.02
N LEU A 103 -6.27 8.73 -9.25
CA LEU A 103 -5.33 9.22 -8.25
C LEU A 103 -5.44 10.73 -8.07
N SER A 104 -5.57 11.47 -9.16
CA SER A 104 -5.83 12.91 -9.11
C SER A 104 -7.10 13.22 -8.31
N GLY A 105 -8.18 12.47 -8.55
CA GLY A 105 -9.42 12.61 -7.78
C GLY A 105 -9.28 12.25 -6.29
N ARG A 106 -8.49 11.24 -5.96
CA ARG A 106 -8.23 10.87 -4.55
C ARG A 106 -7.40 11.91 -3.81
N LEU A 107 -6.43 12.52 -4.48
CA LEU A 107 -5.55 13.53 -3.87
C LEU A 107 -6.23 14.89 -3.68
N HIS A 108 -7.43 15.09 -4.23
CA HIS A 108 -8.28 16.25 -3.88
C HIS A 108 -8.86 16.17 -2.47
N LYS A 109 -8.88 14.97 -1.87
CA LYS A 109 -9.23 14.83 -0.46
C LYS A 109 -8.03 15.20 0.42
N PRO A 110 -8.26 15.59 1.69
CA PRO A 110 -7.16 15.82 2.62
C PRO A 110 -6.27 14.59 2.71
N VAL A 111 -5.01 14.74 2.36
CA VAL A 111 -3.99 13.69 2.43
C VAL A 111 -2.79 14.21 3.19
N GLU A 112 -2.12 13.33 3.90
CA GLU A 112 -0.85 13.61 4.56
C GLU A 112 0.27 12.86 3.83
N SER A 113 1.27 13.62 3.37
CA SER A 113 2.45 13.05 2.73
C SER A 113 3.42 12.53 3.77
N GLN A 114 3.78 11.26 3.66
CA GLN A 114 4.77 10.60 4.49
C GLN A 114 5.96 10.21 3.60
N VAL A 115 7.15 10.74 3.89
CA VAL A 115 8.38 10.42 3.18
C VAL A 115 9.23 9.54 4.07
N ASP A 116 9.49 8.32 3.63
CA ASP A 116 10.43 7.42 4.29
C ASP A 116 11.76 7.44 3.55
N LEU A 117 12.74 8.10 4.15
CA LEU A 117 14.09 8.25 3.57
C LEU A 117 14.86 6.94 3.44
N HIS A 118 14.39 5.87 4.10
CA HIS A 118 15.07 4.57 4.06
C HIS A 118 14.68 3.67 2.89
N PHE A 119 13.58 3.98 2.19
CA PHE A 119 13.02 3.05 1.20
C PHE A 119 12.63 3.67 -0.14
N ASP A 120 12.95 4.90 -0.43
CA ASP A 120 12.48 5.62 -1.64
C ASP A 120 10.95 5.52 -1.84
N LEU A 121 10.22 5.38 -0.74
CA LEU A 121 8.77 5.23 -0.75
C LEU A 121 8.11 6.53 -0.32
N ILE A 122 7.34 7.10 -1.21
CA ILE A 122 6.39 8.16 -0.85
C ILE A 122 5.14 7.49 -0.34
N ARG A 123 4.80 7.71 0.91
CA ARG A 123 3.54 7.28 1.52
C ARG A 123 2.57 8.44 1.48
N LEU A 124 1.45 8.23 0.82
CA LEU A 124 0.32 9.14 0.87
C LEU A 124 -0.74 8.51 1.78
N SER A 125 -0.96 9.07 2.96
CA SER A 125 -2.06 8.65 3.81
C SER A 125 -3.25 9.58 3.62
N CYS A 126 -4.39 8.98 3.43
CA CYS A 126 -5.66 9.71 3.29
C CYS A 126 -6.48 9.57 4.56
#